data_0b84cb22cc562f118cfdc50166035d44
#
_entry.id   0b84cb22cc562f118cfdc50166035d44
#
_cell.length_a   1.000
_cell.length_b   1.000
_cell.length_c   1.000
_cell.angle_alpha   90.00
_cell.angle_beta   90.00
_cell.angle_gamma   90.00
#
_symmetry.space_group_name_H-M   'P 1'
#
loop_
_entity.id
_entity.type
_entity.pdbx_description
1 polymer ?
#
loop_
_entity_poly.entity_id
_entity_poly.type
_entity_poly.pdbx_seq_one_letter_code
_entity_poly.pdbx_strand_id
1 'polypeptide(L)'
;MERWSSLRHHGLVHPASPGGWGAVHPTVIMSSFKQADHKLLMIPGPIEVSDDVLLANAHPSMAHVSPDFVPVFGESLEMLRKVADAPSSQPFIISGSGTLGWDLAAVNLRETDDDVLVLTTGYFGDSFAECIATYGAHPTQVVAPVGSRPSESEIEIALKQKKYKAVTITHVDTSTGILMDVEAVTKIVKRVSPDTLVILDGVCSVGSEEIHMDAWGIDYLLFASQKGIGIPPGLSLSLASPRAMKTFESRTTRRARFNTCWT
;
A
#
# COMPACT_ATOMS: atom_id res chain seq x y z
N MET A 1 -9.08 8.16 24.37
CA MET A 1 -8.19 9.12 23.67
C MET A 1 -6.90 9.46 24.44
N GLU A 2 -6.82 9.23 25.74
CA GLU A 2 -5.65 9.62 26.56
C GLU A 2 -4.52 8.59 26.70
N ARG A 3 -4.69 7.37 26.22
CA ARG A 3 -3.67 6.31 26.39
C ARG A 3 -2.53 6.31 25.37
N TRP A 4 -2.64 7.06 24.27
CA TRP A 4 -1.59 7.10 23.24
C TRP A 4 -0.70 8.35 23.29
N SER A 5 -1.07 9.36 24.06
CA SER A 5 -0.24 10.56 24.25
C SER A 5 0.97 10.32 25.17
N SER A 6 0.94 9.29 26.00
CA SER A 6 2.00 9.00 26.99
C SER A 6 3.23 8.28 26.40
N LEU A 7 3.13 7.74 25.17
CA LEU A 7 4.26 7.06 24.54
C LEU A 7 5.21 7.98 23.75
N ARG A 8 4.90 9.27 23.66
CA ARG A 8 5.75 10.23 22.92
C ARG A 8 6.83 10.93 23.73
N HIS A 9 6.97 10.67 25.03
CA HIS A 9 7.88 11.42 25.91
C HIS A 9 8.79 10.56 26.80
N HIS A 10 9.14 9.35 26.39
CA HIS A 10 10.28 8.70 27.04
C HIS A 10 11.50 8.80 26.13
N GLY A 11 12.42 9.67 26.62
CA GLY A 11 13.67 9.97 25.97
C GLY A 11 14.43 8.72 25.56
N LEU A 12 15.15 8.88 24.45
CA LEU A 12 16.17 7.97 23.97
C LEU A 12 17.11 7.57 25.13
N VAL A 13 16.84 6.44 25.73
CA VAL A 13 17.84 5.75 26.51
C VAL A 13 18.78 5.15 25.49
N HIS A 14 19.99 5.67 25.43
CA HIS A 14 21.07 5.04 24.68
C HIS A 14 21.14 3.57 25.10
N PRO A 15 21.15 2.62 24.17
CA PRO A 15 21.36 1.23 24.52
C PRO A 15 22.75 1.10 25.09
N ALA A 16 22.82 0.51 26.28
CA ALA A 16 24.04 -0.07 26.81
C ALA A 16 24.64 -1.01 25.74
N SER A 17 25.95 -1.08 25.70
CA SER A 17 26.81 -1.88 24.83
C SER A 17 26.20 -3.21 24.42
N PRO A 18 26.43 -3.69 23.21
CA PRO A 18 25.86 -4.93 22.70
C PRO A 18 26.42 -6.11 23.48
N GLY A 19 25.70 -6.51 24.51
CA GLY A 19 25.80 -7.89 25.00
C GLY A 19 25.38 -8.75 23.81
N GLY A 20 26.33 -9.52 23.31
CA GLY A 20 26.18 -10.27 22.09
C GLY A 20 24.84 -11.03 22.05
N TRP A 21 24.06 -10.74 21.06
CA TRP A 21 23.11 -11.70 20.54
C TRP A 21 23.97 -12.93 20.20
N GLY A 22 23.94 -13.91 21.06
CA GLY A 22 24.29 -15.26 20.64
C GLY A 22 23.29 -15.56 19.53
N ALA A 23 23.66 -15.18 18.32
CA ALA A 23 22.99 -15.60 17.14
C ALA A 23 22.96 -17.12 17.21
N VAL A 24 21.88 -17.69 17.67
CA VAL A 24 21.50 -19.03 17.28
C VAL A 24 21.18 -18.88 15.80
N HIS A 25 22.25 -18.70 15.01
CA HIS A 25 22.17 -18.92 13.59
C HIS A 25 21.74 -20.37 13.44
N PRO A 26 20.58 -20.65 12.91
CA PRO A 26 20.27 -21.99 12.45
C PRO A 26 21.10 -22.25 11.17
N THR A 27 22.43 -22.13 11.30
CA THR A 27 23.40 -22.26 10.19
C THR A 27 23.43 -23.69 9.64
N VAL A 28 22.79 -24.64 10.31
CA VAL A 28 22.86 -26.05 9.95
C VAL A 28 21.67 -26.51 9.11
N ILE A 29 20.54 -25.78 9.11
CA ILE A 29 19.33 -26.23 8.41
C ILE A 29 19.12 -25.50 7.07
N MET A 30 19.64 -24.29 6.93
CA MET A 30 19.44 -23.45 5.74
C MET A 30 20.09 -23.99 4.45
N SER A 31 21.13 -24.79 4.55
CA SER A 31 21.88 -25.29 3.38
C SER A 31 21.23 -26.46 2.64
N SER A 32 20.14 -27.02 3.15
CA SER A 32 19.51 -28.23 2.58
C SER A 32 18.09 -28.06 2.06
N PHE A 33 17.44 -26.88 2.34
CA PHE A 33 16.09 -26.67 1.82
C PHE A 33 16.15 -26.32 0.33
N LYS A 34 15.42 -27.09 -0.46
CA LYS A 34 15.21 -26.83 -1.88
C LYS A 34 13.77 -27.21 -2.22
N GLN A 35 13.11 -26.36 -2.96
CA GLN A 35 11.80 -26.67 -3.51
C GLN A 35 11.87 -27.90 -4.41
N ALA A 36 10.79 -28.69 -4.44
CA ALA A 36 10.66 -29.76 -5.42
C ALA A 36 10.72 -29.22 -6.86
N ASP A 37 11.23 -30.02 -7.77
CA ASP A 37 11.26 -29.65 -9.18
C ASP A 37 9.84 -29.34 -9.68
N HIS A 38 9.67 -28.16 -10.25
CA HIS A 38 8.39 -27.67 -10.74
C HIS A 38 8.56 -26.81 -12.00
N LYS A 39 7.45 -26.52 -12.69
CA LYS A 39 7.48 -25.61 -13.83
C LYS A 39 7.68 -24.17 -13.33
N LEU A 40 8.59 -23.45 -13.99
CA LEU A 40 8.81 -22.03 -13.70
C LEU A 40 7.51 -21.24 -13.92
N LEU A 41 7.10 -20.50 -12.91
CA LEU A 41 5.91 -19.67 -12.94
C LEU A 41 6.21 -18.34 -13.64
N MET A 42 5.67 -18.13 -14.84
CA MET A 42 5.90 -16.95 -15.67
C MET A 42 4.61 -16.14 -15.85
N ILE A 43 4.03 -15.69 -14.71
CA ILE A 43 2.83 -14.83 -14.69
C ILE A 43 3.13 -13.54 -13.90
N PRO A 44 2.36 -12.47 -14.09
CA PRO A 44 2.56 -11.21 -13.34
C PRO A 44 2.40 -11.32 -11.83
N GLY A 45 1.85 -12.41 -11.33
CA GLY A 45 1.68 -12.72 -9.91
C GLY A 45 0.46 -13.59 -9.63
N PRO A 46 0.55 -14.44 -8.57
CA PRO A 46 1.72 -14.55 -7.69
C PRO A 46 2.98 -14.96 -8.44
N ILE A 47 4.14 -14.44 -8.00
CA ILE A 47 5.44 -14.74 -8.63
C ILE A 47 6.14 -15.91 -7.94
N GLU A 48 7.22 -16.40 -8.54
CA GLU A 48 8.12 -17.36 -7.89
C GLU A 48 8.63 -16.81 -6.56
N VAL A 49 8.66 -17.67 -5.56
CA VAL A 49 9.18 -17.34 -4.23
C VAL A 49 10.48 -18.11 -4.02
N SER A 50 11.52 -17.44 -3.60
CA SER A 50 12.84 -18.07 -3.38
C SER A 50 12.81 -19.07 -2.24
N ASP A 51 13.75 -20.04 -2.29
CA ASP A 51 13.90 -21.06 -1.25
C ASP A 51 14.11 -20.43 0.14
N ASP A 52 14.89 -19.36 0.24
CA ASP A 52 15.17 -18.67 1.50
C ASP A 52 13.91 -18.04 2.10
N VAL A 53 13.07 -17.44 1.27
CA VAL A 53 11.79 -16.84 1.71
C VAL A 53 10.80 -17.92 2.14
N LEU A 54 10.72 -19.05 1.41
CA LEU A 54 9.87 -20.17 1.81
C LEU A 54 10.35 -20.78 3.12
N LEU A 55 11.67 -20.95 3.30
CA LEU A 55 12.25 -21.44 4.53
C LEU A 55 11.95 -20.51 5.72
N ALA A 56 11.98 -19.19 5.51
CA ALA A 56 11.63 -18.23 6.56
C ALA A 56 10.18 -18.40 7.07
N ASN A 57 9.26 -18.90 6.23
CA ASN A 57 7.90 -19.20 6.65
C ASN A 57 7.80 -20.46 7.54
N ALA A 58 8.86 -21.27 7.63
CA ALA A 58 8.92 -22.41 8.54
C ALA A 58 9.26 -22.03 10.00
N HIS A 59 9.37 -20.74 10.29
CA HIS A 59 9.64 -20.25 11.63
C HIS A 59 8.52 -20.67 12.60
N PRO A 60 8.85 -21.13 13.84
CA PRO A 60 7.86 -21.44 14.86
C PRO A 60 6.94 -20.24 15.15
N SER A 61 5.68 -20.54 15.50
CA SER A 61 4.71 -19.51 15.87
C SER A 61 5.20 -18.69 17.07
N MET A 62 5.00 -17.40 17.00
CA MET A 62 5.37 -16.44 18.05
C MET A 62 4.11 -15.73 18.57
N ALA A 63 4.11 -15.35 19.84
CA ALA A 63 3.06 -14.49 20.37
C ALA A 63 3.21 -13.07 19.79
N HIS A 64 2.11 -12.50 19.30
CA HIS A 64 2.10 -11.16 18.68
C HIS A 64 2.55 -10.01 19.60
N VAL A 65 2.57 -10.24 20.91
CA VAL A 65 3.04 -9.29 21.94
C VAL A 65 4.38 -9.70 22.55
N SER A 66 5.06 -10.71 22.00
CA SER A 66 6.33 -11.14 22.55
C SER A 66 7.42 -10.10 22.32
N PRO A 67 8.39 -9.98 23.25
CA PRO A 67 9.53 -9.07 23.07
C PRO A 67 10.41 -9.46 21.87
N ASP A 68 10.33 -10.67 21.37
CA ASP A 68 11.07 -11.13 20.21
C ASP A 68 10.36 -10.78 18.89
N PHE A 69 9.01 -10.78 18.88
CA PHE A 69 8.23 -10.47 17.67
C PHE A 69 8.08 -8.97 17.43
N VAL A 70 7.84 -8.17 18.48
CA VAL A 70 7.57 -6.74 18.34
C VAL A 70 8.67 -5.98 17.59
N PRO A 71 9.98 -6.19 17.85
CA PRO A 71 11.04 -5.56 17.08
C PRO A 71 11.04 -5.98 15.60
N VAL A 72 10.84 -7.26 15.30
CA VAL A 72 10.80 -7.78 13.92
C VAL A 72 9.65 -7.15 13.12
N PHE A 73 8.47 -7.05 13.75
CA PHE A 73 7.35 -6.38 13.12
C PHE A 73 7.60 -4.88 12.91
N GLY A 74 8.20 -4.20 13.91
CA GLY A 74 8.61 -2.80 13.80
C GLY A 74 9.62 -2.57 12.67
N GLU A 75 10.62 -3.43 12.54
CA GLU A 75 11.59 -3.36 11.45
C GLU A 75 10.92 -3.57 10.09
N SER A 76 9.96 -4.49 9.99
CA SER A 76 9.19 -4.72 8.77
C SER A 76 8.42 -3.45 8.33
N LEU A 77 7.85 -2.70 9.28
CA LEU A 77 7.19 -1.42 8.98
C LEU A 77 8.19 -0.38 8.44
N GLU A 78 9.39 -0.30 9.02
CA GLU A 78 10.45 0.60 8.52
C GLU A 78 10.96 0.19 7.13
N MET A 79 11.03 -1.10 6.85
CA MET A 79 11.39 -1.61 5.51
C MET A 79 10.36 -1.20 4.46
N LEU A 80 9.05 -1.23 4.78
CA LEU A 80 8.01 -0.76 3.87
C LEU A 80 8.16 0.73 3.53
N ARG A 81 8.50 1.58 4.52
CA ARG A 81 8.81 2.99 4.25
C ARG A 81 9.95 3.16 3.26
N LYS A 82 11.00 2.37 3.40
CA LYS A 82 12.17 2.42 2.50
C LYS A 82 11.83 1.98 1.08
N VAL A 83 11.04 0.91 0.93
CA VAL A 83 10.65 0.39 -0.39
C VAL A 83 9.87 1.41 -1.20
N ALA A 84 9.05 2.26 -0.57
CA ALA A 84 8.21 3.24 -1.22
C ALA A 84 8.77 4.68 -1.16
N ASP A 85 10.00 4.87 -0.62
CA ASP A 85 10.56 6.19 -0.32
C ASP A 85 9.56 7.12 0.40
N ALA A 86 9.07 6.61 1.55
CA ALA A 86 7.95 7.18 2.29
C ALA A 86 8.26 7.36 3.79
N PRO A 87 9.35 8.07 4.17
CA PRO A 87 9.78 8.21 5.56
C PRO A 87 8.74 8.84 6.48
N SER A 88 7.84 9.67 5.95
CA SER A 88 6.80 10.35 6.74
C SER A 88 5.51 9.55 6.90
N SER A 89 5.34 8.48 6.14
CA SER A 89 4.08 7.75 6.04
C SER A 89 3.89 6.72 7.16
N GLN A 90 2.62 6.43 7.49
CA GLN A 90 2.22 5.37 8.40
C GLN A 90 2.05 4.06 7.60
N PRO A 91 2.87 3.03 7.84
CA PRO A 91 2.72 1.73 7.19
C PRO A 91 1.71 0.84 7.92
N PHE A 92 1.08 -0.05 7.14
CA PHE A 92 0.16 -1.08 7.61
C PHE A 92 0.48 -2.41 6.94
N ILE A 93 0.52 -3.48 7.73
CA ILE A 93 0.64 -4.87 7.29
C ILE A 93 -0.58 -5.61 7.80
N ILE A 94 -1.47 -6.02 6.89
CA ILE A 94 -2.75 -6.63 7.25
C ILE A 94 -2.88 -7.96 6.53
N SER A 95 -3.32 -8.99 7.23
CA SER A 95 -3.63 -10.29 6.61
C SER A 95 -4.82 -10.12 5.66
N GLY A 96 -4.58 -10.36 4.37
CA GLY A 96 -5.59 -10.19 3.33
C GLY A 96 -5.01 -10.14 1.93
N SER A 97 -5.88 -9.96 0.93
CA SER A 97 -5.49 -9.75 -0.46
C SER A 97 -5.04 -8.31 -0.73
N GLY A 98 -4.35 -8.06 -1.84
CA GLY A 98 -4.01 -6.70 -2.27
C GLY A 98 -5.23 -5.79 -2.42
N THR A 99 -6.37 -6.35 -2.90
CA THR A 99 -7.63 -5.61 -3.06
C THR A 99 -8.26 -5.15 -1.74
N LEU A 100 -7.89 -5.74 -0.60
CA LEU A 100 -8.24 -5.18 0.71
C LEU A 100 -7.74 -3.73 0.86
N GLY A 101 -6.65 -3.37 0.19
CA GLY A 101 -6.15 -1.99 0.16
C GLY A 101 -7.15 -1.01 -0.49
N TRP A 102 -7.95 -1.45 -1.47
CA TRP A 102 -9.04 -0.65 -2.04
C TRP A 102 -10.15 -0.43 -1.02
N ASP A 103 -10.57 -1.50 -0.33
CA ASP A 103 -11.58 -1.42 0.73
C ASP A 103 -11.12 -0.46 1.83
N LEU A 104 -9.84 -0.54 2.24
CA LEU A 104 -9.26 0.35 3.25
C LEU A 104 -9.28 1.82 2.79
N ALA A 105 -8.91 2.11 1.54
CA ALA A 105 -9.00 3.45 0.98
C ALA A 105 -10.46 3.94 0.93
N ALA A 106 -11.34 3.11 0.38
CA ALA A 106 -12.75 3.42 0.21
C ALA A 106 -13.49 3.64 1.55
N VAL A 107 -13.09 2.97 2.61
CA VAL A 107 -13.72 3.09 3.94
C VAL A 107 -13.12 4.24 4.75
N ASN A 108 -11.81 4.50 4.64
CA ASN A 108 -11.09 5.37 5.58
C ASN A 108 -10.80 6.77 5.04
N LEU A 109 -10.75 6.99 3.73
CA LEU A 109 -10.28 8.26 3.15
C LEU A 109 -11.37 9.13 2.54
N ARG A 110 -12.61 8.69 2.58
CA ARG A 110 -13.76 9.42 2.03
C ARG A 110 -15.01 9.25 2.89
N GLU A 111 -16.03 10.04 2.61
CA GLU A 111 -17.39 9.91 3.15
C GLU A 111 -18.35 9.33 2.10
N THR A 112 -19.56 8.96 2.53
CA THR A 112 -20.64 8.61 1.61
C THR A 112 -20.92 9.81 0.70
N ASP A 113 -21.26 9.56 -0.57
CA ASP A 113 -21.55 10.56 -1.60
C ASP A 113 -20.37 11.43 -2.04
N ASP A 114 -19.14 11.16 -1.57
CA ASP A 114 -17.96 11.81 -2.12
C ASP A 114 -17.73 11.42 -3.59
N ASP A 115 -17.36 12.38 -4.42
CA ASP A 115 -16.90 12.15 -5.78
C ASP A 115 -15.44 11.67 -5.79
N VAL A 116 -15.15 10.64 -6.57
CA VAL A 116 -13.79 10.09 -6.75
C VAL A 116 -13.48 10.00 -8.25
N LEU A 117 -12.35 10.57 -8.66
CA LEU A 117 -11.85 10.40 -10.03
C LEU A 117 -11.05 9.09 -10.11
N VAL A 118 -11.35 8.26 -11.11
CA VAL A 118 -10.65 6.99 -11.34
C VAL A 118 -9.97 7.04 -12.69
N LEU A 119 -8.64 6.94 -12.70
CA LEU A 119 -7.86 6.83 -13.92
C LEU A 119 -7.69 5.34 -14.24
N THR A 120 -8.35 4.88 -15.32
CA THR A 120 -8.34 3.47 -15.67
C THR A 120 -7.60 3.19 -16.98
N THR A 121 -6.77 2.17 -16.93
CA THR A 121 -6.02 1.64 -18.08
C THR A 121 -6.34 0.17 -18.35
N GLY A 122 -7.27 -0.41 -17.55
CA GLY A 122 -7.68 -1.80 -17.68
C GLY A 122 -8.58 -2.28 -16.55
N TYR A 123 -8.67 -3.59 -16.42
CA TYR A 123 -9.59 -4.28 -15.51
C TYR A 123 -9.48 -3.84 -14.04
N PHE A 124 -8.25 -3.62 -13.54
CA PHE A 124 -8.07 -3.29 -12.13
C PHE A 124 -8.50 -1.85 -11.82
N GLY A 125 -8.31 -0.93 -12.75
CA GLY A 125 -8.87 0.41 -12.63
C GLY A 125 -10.39 0.41 -12.59
N ASP A 126 -11.04 -0.38 -13.46
CA ASP A 126 -12.50 -0.53 -13.50
C ASP A 126 -13.03 -1.17 -12.21
N SER A 127 -12.40 -2.25 -11.74
CA SER A 127 -12.79 -2.92 -10.49
C SER A 127 -12.59 -2.02 -9.26
N PHE A 128 -11.59 -1.14 -9.27
CA PHE A 128 -11.43 -0.16 -8.18
C PHE A 128 -12.58 0.86 -8.19
N ALA A 129 -13.06 1.28 -9.37
CA ALA A 129 -14.25 2.12 -9.46
C ALA A 129 -15.50 1.43 -8.89
N GLU A 130 -15.70 0.15 -9.20
CA GLU A 130 -16.79 -0.65 -8.64
C GLU A 130 -16.69 -0.78 -7.11
N CYS A 131 -15.49 -0.99 -6.58
CA CYS A 131 -15.25 -1.01 -5.14
C CYS A 131 -15.66 0.33 -4.50
N ILE A 132 -15.23 1.45 -5.06
CA ILE A 132 -15.58 2.79 -4.58
C ILE A 132 -17.10 2.99 -4.59
N ALA A 133 -17.79 2.60 -5.67
CA ALA A 133 -19.25 2.68 -5.77
C ALA A 133 -19.96 1.80 -4.73
N THR A 134 -19.46 0.59 -4.49
CA THR A 134 -19.99 -0.35 -3.49
C THR A 134 -20.01 0.27 -2.09
N TYR A 135 -19.02 1.09 -1.78
CA TYR A 135 -18.95 1.82 -0.50
C TYR A 135 -19.74 3.14 -0.51
N GLY A 136 -20.50 3.45 -1.57
CA GLY A 136 -21.42 4.58 -1.64
C GLY A 136 -20.78 5.92 -2.02
N ALA A 137 -19.66 5.91 -2.75
CA ALA A 137 -19.15 7.10 -3.42
C ALA A 137 -19.52 7.11 -4.90
N HIS A 138 -19.25 8.23 -5.57
CA HIS A 138 -19.57 8.45 -6.98
C HIS A 138 -18.28 8.45 -7.81
N PRO A 139 -17.84 7.28 -8.36
CA PRO A 139 -16.68 7.25 -9.23
C PRO A 139 -16.99 7.93 -10.58
N THR A 140 -16.06 8.76 -11.03
CA THR A 140 -15.99 9.27 -12.40
C THR A 140 -14.74 8.67 -13.04
N GLN A 141 -14.90 7.94 -14.13
CA GLN A 141 -13.79 7.29 -14.79
C GLN A 141 -13.25 8.11 -15.96
N VAL A 142 -11.93 8.24 -16.05
CA VAL A 142 -11.22 8.63 -17.26
C VAL A 142 -10.58 7.38 -17.84
N VAL A 143 -11.19 6.87 -18.90
CA VAL A 143 -10.84 5.59 -19.52
C VAL A 143 -9.95 5.83 -20.73
N ALA A 144 -8.77 5.22 -20.74
CA ALA A 144 -7.92 5.21 -21.93
C ALA A 144 -8.28 4.04 -22.86
N PRO A 145 -8.05 4.17 -24.18
CA PRO A 145 -8.09 3.03 -25.08
C PRO A 145 -7.12 1.94 -24.65
N VAL A 146 -7.45 0.67 -24.93
CA VAL A 146 -6.57 -0.46 -24.61
C VAL A 146 -5.18 -0.24 -25.21
N GLY A 147 -4.14 -0.43 -24.39
CA GLY A 147 -2.76 -0.17 -24.77
C GLY A 147 -2.30 1.28 -24.59
N SER A 148 -3.15 2.15 -24.06
CA SER A 148 -2.87 3.57 -23.80
C SER A 148 -3.13 3.93 -22.36
N ARG A 149 -2.71 5.15 -21.97
CA ARG A 149 -3.04 5.77 -20.69
C ARG A 149 -3.77 7.10 -20.93
N PRO A 150 -4.60 7.58 -19.98
CA PRO A 150 -5.22 8.90 -20.08
C PRO A 150 -4.16 9.97 -20.29
N SER A 151 -4.40 10.89 -21.18
CA SER A 151 -3.52 12.03 -21.41
C SER A 151 -3.62 13.04 -20.25
N GLU A 152 -2.55 13.83 -20.06
CA GLU A 152 -2.52 14.90 -19.06
C GLU A 152 -3.69 15.88 -19.24
N SER A 153 -4.04 16.19 -20.48
CA SER A 153 -5.16 17.08 -20.80
C SER A 153 -6.52 16.52 -20.41
N GLU A 154 -6.76 15.21 -20.63
CA GLU A 154 -8.01 14.55 -20.20
C GLU A 154 -8.13 14.53 -18.68
N ILE A 155 -7.02 14.27 -17.98
CA ILE A 155 -6.97 14.29 -16.51
C ILE A 155 -7.25 15.70 -15.99
N GLU A 156 -6.61 16.72 -16.57
CA GLU A 156 -6.81 18.11 -16.17
C GLU A 156 -8.24 18.58 -16.43
N ILE A 157 -8.82 18.22 -17.56
CA ILE A 157 -10.23 18.54 -17.90
C ILE A 157 -11.15 17.88 -16.87
N ALA A 158 -10.97 16.60 -16.55
CA ALA A 158 -11.77 15.90 -15.57
C ALA A 158 -11.70 16.57 -14.18
N LEU A 159 -10.50 16.90 -13.71
CA LEU A 159 -10.29 17.56 -12.41
C LEU A 159 -10.93 18.94 -12.31
N LYS A 160 -11.14 19.64 -13.44
CA LYS A 160 -11.81 20.94 -13.48
C LYS A 160 -13.33 20.87 -13.49
N GLN A 161 -13.90 19.70 -13.81
CA GLN A 161 -15.37 19.56 -13.94
C GLN A 161 -16.09 19.63 -12.60
N LYS A 162 -15.49 19.05 -11.55
CA LYS A 162 -16.04 19.06 -10.18
C LYS A 162 -14.93 18.84 -9.14
N LYS A 163 -15.28 19.05 -7.88
CA LYS A 163 -14.37 18.73 -6.77
C LYS A 163 -14.41 17.23 -6.50
N TYR A 164 -13.25 16.61 -6.54
CA TYR A 164 -13.07 15.21 -6.16
C TYR A 164 -12.41 15.11 -4.79
N LYS A 165 -12.91 14.19 -3.97
CA LYS A 165 -12.30 13.85 -2.68
C LYS A 165 -10.95 13.16 -2.88
N ALA A 166 -10.89 12.26 -3.86
CA ALA A 166 -9.69 11.53 -4.21
C ALA A 166 -9.60 11.28 -5.72
N VAL A 167 -8.37 11.05 -6.19
CA VAL A 167 -8.08 10.42 -7.47
C VAL A 167 -7.41 9.08 -7.21
N THR A 168 -7.85 8.03 -7.88
CA THR A 168 -7.22 6.71 -7.84
C THR A 168 -6.45 6.45 -9.14
N ILE A 169 -5.26 5.87 -9.00
CA ILE A 169 -4.36 5.55 -10.10
C ILE A 169 -3.94 4.10 -9.93
N THR A 170 -4.20 3.25 -10.92
CA THR A 170 -3.57 1.93 -11.00
C THR A 170 -2.22 2.12 -11.69
N HIS A 171 -1.10 2.01 -10.95
CA HIS A 171 0.24 2.33 -11.46
C HIS A 171 0.60 1.43 -12.64
N VAL A 172 0.49 0.11 -12.45
CA VAL A 172 0.57 -0.88 -13.53
C VAL A 172 -0.69 -1.72 -13.51
N ASP A 173 -1.52 -1.62 -14.54
CA ASP A 173 -2.67 -2.50 -14.67
C ASP A 173 -2.23 -3.84 -15.26
N THR A 174 -2.33 -4.90 -14.48
CA THR A 174 -1.89 -6.26 -14.88
C THR A 174 -2.59 -6.76 -16.14
N SER A 175 -3.83 -6.34 -16.37
CA SER A 175 -4.63 -6.81 -17.53
C SER A 175 -4.13 -6.27 -18.86
N THR A 176 -3.43 -5.13 -18.83
CA THR A 176 -2.96 -4.44 -20.05
C THR A 176 -1.45 -4.24 -20.07
N GLY A 177 -0.77 -4.31 -18.92
CA GLY A 177 0.65 -4.01 -18.77
C GLY A 177 0.99 -2.52 -18.89
N ILE A 178 -0.01 -1.63 -18.84
CA ILE A 178 0.21 -0.19 -18.99
C ILE A 178 0.72 0.40 -17.69
N LEU A 179 1.83 1.14 -17.79
CA LEU A 179 2.43 1.93 -16.71
C LEU A 179 1.90 3.37 -16.78
N MET A 180 1.33 3.87 -15.70
CA MET A 180 0.91 5.26 -15.53
C MET A 180 2.10 6.12 -15.10
N ASP A 181 2.16 7.35 -15.62
CA ASP A 181 3.10 8.38 -15.16
C ASP A 181 2.56 9.09 -13.91
N VAL A 182 2.80 8.46 -12.76
CA VAL A 182 2.25 8.92 -11.48
C VAL A 182 2.79 10.29 -11.11
N GLU A 183 4.06 10.55 -11.38
CA GLU A 183 4.68 11.86 -11.09
C GLU A 183 3.99 12.99 -11.87
N ALA A 184 3.76 12.80 -13.17
CA ALA A 184 3.03 13.77 -13.98
C ALA A 184 1.60 13.97 -13.49
N VAL A 185 0.88 12.89 -13.18
CA VAL A 185 -0.49 12.96 -12.66
C VAL A 185 -0.55 13.72 -11.34
N THR A 186 0.34 13.44 -10.40
CA THR A 186 0.36 14.13 -9.09
C THR A 186 0.67 15.61 -9.22
N LYS A 187 1.55 16.01 -10.16
CA LYS A 187 1.81 17.42 -10.48
C LYS A 187 0.55 18.13 -11.00
N ILE A 188 -0.24 17.45 -11.84
CA ILE A 188 -1.52 17.99 -12.33
C ILE A 188 -2.52 18.15 -11.18
N VAL A 189 -2.68 17.11 -10.35
CA VAL A 189 -3.57 17.15 -9.18
C VAL A 189 -3.20 18.28 -8.24
N LYS A 190 -1.92 18.41 -7.88
CA LYS A 190 -1.42 19.52 -7.04
C LYS A 190 -1.74 20.89 -7.60
N ARG A 191 -1.63 21.04 -8.91
CA ARG A 191 -1.86 22.34 -9.59
C ARG A 191 -3.34 22.68 -9.72
N VAL A 192 -4.18 21.70 -10.03
CA VAL A 192 -5.58 21.92 -10.43
C VAL A 192 -6.55 21.73 -9.26
N SER A 193 -6.32 20.76 -8.42
CA SER A 193 -7.19 20.38 -7.31
C SER A 193 -6.35 19.93 -6.10
N PRO A 194 -5.64 20.84 -5.42
CA PRO A 194 -4.66 20.51 -4.38
C PRO A 194 -5.27 19.81 -3.15
N ASP A 195 -6.58 19.94 -2.96
CA ASP A 195 -7.30 19.29 -1.86
C ASP A 195 -7.64 17.82 -2.15
N THR A 196 -7.57 17.39 -3.41
CA THR A 196 -7.84 16.01 -3.83
C THR A 196 -6.71 15.08 -3.34
N LEU A 197 -7.09 14.00 -2.67
CA LEU A 197 -6.14 12.96 -2.24
C LEU A 197 -5.68 12.12 -3.44
N VAL A 198 -4.43 11.71 -3.44
CA VAL A 198 -3.89 10.78 -4.45
C VAL A 198 -3.77 9.38 -3.84
N ILE A 199 -4.49 8.42 -4.40
CA ILE A 199 -4.50 7.02 -4.00
C ILE A 199 -3.86 6.21 -5.12
N LEU A 200 -2.75 5.54 -4.83
CA LEU A 200 -1.99 4.73 -5.78
C LEU A 200 -2.18 3.25 -5.49
N ASP A 201 -2.73 2.52 -6.47
CA ASP A 201 -2.65 1.07 -6.50
C ASP A 201 -1.31 0.65 -7.10
N GLY A 202 -0.41 0.24 -6.22
CA GLY A 202 0.94 -0.25 -6.52
C GLY A 202 1.06 -1.76 -6.47
N VAL A 203 -0.05 -2.52 -6.51
CA VAL A 203 -0.01 -3.99 -6.36
C VAL A 203 0.97 -4.63 -7.35
N CYS A 204 0.99 -4.20 -8.59
CA CYS A 204 1.90 -4.74 -9.60
C CYS A 204 3.20 -3.96 -9.80
N SER A 205 3.39 -2.86 -9.11
CA SER A 205 4.53 -1.97 -9.35
C SER A 205 5.49 -1.83 -8.17
N VAL A 206 5.01 -1.88 -6.93
CA VAL A 206 5.91 -1.79 -5.76
C VAL A 206 6.92 -2.93 -5.78
N GLY A 207 8.20 -2.55 -5.74
CA GLY A 207 9.34 -3.46 -5.87
C GLY A 207 9.74 -3.78 -7.31
N SER A 208 8.99 -3.31 -8.32
CA SER A 208 9.28 -3.53 -9.75
C SER A 208 9.45 -2.22 -10.53
N GLU A 209 8.78 -1.15 -10.11
CA GLU A 209 8.85 0.18 -10.70
C GLU A 209 9.25 1.20 -9.64
N GLU A 210 9.80 2.32 -10.09
CA GLU A 210 10.18 3.43 -9.22
C GLU A 210 8.95 4.09 -8.61
N ILE A 211 8.98 4.32 -7.28
CA ILE A 211 7.94 5.03 -6.53
C ILE A 211 8.61 5.88 -5.46
N HIS A 212 8.36 7.18 -5.48
CA HIS A 212 8.77 8.15 -4.47
C HIS A 212 7.54 8.74 -3.81
N MET A 213 6.94 8.01 -2.88
CA MET A 213 5.62 8.33 -2.32
C MET A 213 5.56 9.75 -1.76
N ASP A 214 6.51 10.12 -0.89
CA ASP A 214 6.50 11.43 -0.25
C ASP A 214 6.83 12.55 -1.24
N ALA A 215 7.83 12.36 -2.11
CA ALA A 215 8.25 13.36 -3.09
C ALA A 215 7.18 13.63 -4.15
N TRP A 216 6.52 12.60 -4.64
CA TRP A 216 5.43 12.74 -5.61
C TRP A 216 4.13 13.24 -4.95
N GLY A 217 4.00 13.11 -3.63
CA GLY A 217 2.82 13.56 -2.89
C GLY A 217 1.63 12.61 -3.02
N ILE A 218 1.92 11.33 -3.01
CA ILE A 218 0.92 10.26 -2.92
C ILE A 218 0.40 10.22 -1.48
N ASP A 219 -0.91 10.16 -1.29
CA ASP A 219 -1.51 10.14 0.04
C ASP A 219 -1.73 8.75 0.59
N TYR A 220 -2.04 7.81 -0.28
CA TYR A 220 -2.22 6.43 0.09
C TYR A 220 -1.67 5.53 -1.01
N LEU A 221 -0.74 4.66 -0.64
CA LEU A 221 -0.17 3.63 -1.50
C LEU A 221 -0.61 2.27 -0.96
N LEU A 222 -1.17 1.43 -1.81
CA LEU A 222 -1.51 0.05 -1.49
C LEU A 222 -0.77 -0.93 -2.40
N PHE A 223 -0.40 -2.08 -1.86
CA PHE A 223 0.29 -3.14 -2.59
C PHE A 223 0.12 -4.50 -1.91
N ALA A 224 0.73 -5.54 -2.45
CA ALA A 224 0.52 -6.91 -1.98
C ALA A 224 1.82 -7.71 -1.94
N SER A 225 1.84 -8.71 -1.07
CA SER A 225 3.03 -9.52 -0.78
C SER A 225 3.50 -10.38 -1.97
N GLN A 226 2.57 -10.89 -2.80
CA GLN A 226 2.85 -11.88 -3.83
C GLN A 226 3.29 -11.33 -5.20
N LYS A 227 3.62 -10.04 -5.26
CA LYS A 227 4.08 -9.34 -6.46
C LYS A 227 5.56 -8.99 -6.31
N GLY A 228 6.00 -7.81 -6.69
CA GLY A 228 7.41 -7.39 -6.63
C GLY A 228 8.09 -7.50 -5.26
N ILE A 229 7.33 -7.58 -4.17
CA ILE A 229 7.87 -7.83 -2.82
C ILE A 229 8.44 -9.26 -2.70
N GLY A 230 7.96 -10.23 -3.49
CA GLY A 230 8.58 -11.54 -3.60
C GLY A 230 8.31 -12.52 -2.46
N ILE A 231 7.24 -12.34 -1.70
CA ILE A 231 6.84 -13.25 -0.63
C ILE A 231 5.49 -13.91 -0.94
N PRO A 232 5.11 -15.01 -0.26
CA PRO A 232 3.84 -15.69 -0.53
C PRO A 232 2.63 -14.76 -0.43
N PRO A 233 1.51 -15.08 -1.14
CA PRO A 233 0.27 -14.33 -1.01
C PRO A 233 -0.28 -14.42 0.41
N GLY A 234 -0.94 -13.35 0.87
CA GLY A 234 -1.62 -13.33 2.17
C GLY A 234 -1.51 -12.02 2.93
N LEU A 235 -0.74 -11.06 2.44
CA LEU A 235 -0.62 -9.73 3.06
C LEU A 235 -1.07 -8.62 2.11
N SER A 236 -1.96 -7.78 2.63
CA SER A 236 -2.26 -6.45 2.10
C SER A 236 -1.34 -5.46 2.81
N LEU A 237 -0.58 -4.73 2.03
CA LEU A 237 0.42 -3.78 2.49
C LEU A 237 0.00 -2.38 2.07
N SER A 238 0.15 -1.40 2.96
CA SER A 238 -0.17 -0.03 2.58
C SER A 238 0.60 1.00 3.41
N LEU A 239 0.68 2.19 2.86
CA LEU A 239 1.28 3.37 3.45
C LEU A 239 0.32 4.55 3.34
N ALA A 240 0.08 5.25 4.44
CA ALA A 240 -0.76 6.45 4.48
C ALA A 240 0.08 7.67 4.84
N SER A 241 -0.01 8.73 4.02
CA SER A 241 0.65 10.01 4.31
C SER A 241 0.07 10.68 5.57
N PRO A 242 0.77 11.64 6.16
CA PRO A 242 0.21 12.44 7.26
C PRO A 242 -1.11 13.12 6.87
N ARG A 243 -1.29 13.50 5.58
CA ARG A 243 -2.54 14.08 5.07
C ARG A 243 -3.67 13.05 5.03
N ALA A 244 -3.39 11.82 4.61
CA ALA A 244 -4.36 10.73 4.64
C ALA A 244 -4.78 10.39 6.08
N MET A 245 -3.83 10.31 7.02
CA MET A 245 -4.11 10.08 8.43
C MET A 245 -4.98 11.18 9.03
N LYS A 246 -4.68 12.44 8.74
CA LYS A 246 -5.51 13.59 9.17
C LYS A 246 -6.92 13.52 8.55
N THR A 247 -7.04 13.10 7.29
CA THR A 247 -8.35 12.91 6.65
C THR A 247 -9.16 11.84 7.38
N PHE A 248 -8.55 10.70 7.71
CA PHE A 248 -9.17 9.64 8.49
C PHE A 248 -9.67 10.16 9.85
N GLU A 249 -8.85 10.90 10.58
CA GLU A 249 -9.18 11.45 11.90
C GLU A 249 -10.33 12.46 11.86
N SER A 250 -10.44 13.24 10.78
CA SER A 250 -11.43 14.30 10.62
C SER A 250 -12.79 13.82 10.10
N ARG A 251 -12.96 12.53 9.81
CA ARG A 251 -14.21 11.98 9.27
C ARG A 251 -15.38 12.16 10.22
N THR A 252 -16.53 12.55 9.67
CA THR A 252 -17.76 12.77 10.40
C THR A 252 -18.61 11.50 10.54
N THR A 253 -18.61 10.64 9.52
CA THR A 253 -19.29 9.35 9.53
C THR A 253 -18.34 8.23 9.96
N ARG A 254 -18.18 8.07 11.27
CA ARG A 254 -17.50 6.89 11.81
C ARG A 254 -18.42 5.68 11.71
N ARG A 255 -18.34 4.90 10.66
CA ARG A 255 -18.89 3.55 10.67
C ARG A 255 -18.03 2.69 11.60
N ALA A 256 -18.46 2.56 12.85
CA ALA A 256 -17.72 2.00 13.98
C ALA A 256 -17.13 0.59 13.76
N ARG A 257 -17.54 -0.13 12.71
CA ARG A 257 -17.11 -1.49 12.44
C ARG A 257 -15.83 -1.63 11.61
N PHE A 258 -15.39 -0.57 10.94
CA PHE A 258 -14.21 -0.60 10.04
C PHE A 258 -13.07 0.29 10.51
N ASN A 259 -13.22 1.00 11.61
CA ASN A 259 -12.16 1.83 12.21
C ASN A 259 -11.02 1.00 12.83
N THR A 260 -11.21 -0.30 13.01
CA THR A 260 -10.26 -1.17 13.71
C THR A 260 -9.02 -1.52 12.87
N CYS A 261 -9.04 -1.31 11.56
CA CYS A 261 -7.88 -1.58 10.73
C CYS A 261 -6.81 -0.48 10.79
N TRP A 262 -7.16 0.73 11.25
CA TRP A 262 -6.25 1.87 11.33
C TRP A 262 -6.02 2.36 12.77
N THR A 263 -6.61 1.70 13.75
CA THR A 263 -6.42 1.93 15.19
C THR A 263 -5.75 0.75 15.86
#